data_8743d1d5ebc637e54978ed140aba3bb6
#
_entry.id   8743d1d5ebc637e54978ed140aba3bb6
#
_cell.length_a   1.000
_cell.length_b   1.000
_cell.length_c   1.000
_cell.angle_alpha   90.00
_cell.angle_beta   90.00
_cell.angle_gamma   90.00
#
_symmetry.space_group_name_H-M   'P 1'
#
loop_
_entity.id
_entity.type
_entity.pdbx_description
1 polymer ?
#
loop_
_entity_poly.entity_id
_entity_poly.type
_entity_poly.pdbx_seq_one_letter_code
_entity_poly.pdbx_strand_id
1 'polypeptide(L)'
;DGIRVKTDSKGDPVFLYKDRSVCFWVDWNGNGYVLKCFLHCQESDKASLQQIAEYLEGINSPFLDDYVYLNDEMLVFDDSGNSYYIDVVLMGYSSEMVPMDEFLDRAAKRGDRQAVDRLLDDFCRMAVWLINDRIVHGAIRASNVLVASDGTVRLINYESMRIPPSGSMHGSVIDNDNIVVANLALALRVLRDDPSLFYTLRGNSMFRLPILRSSLLPMFAHAAQKSGCVPMQAL
;
A
#
# COMPACT_ATOMS: atom_id res chain seq x y z
N ASP A 1 -16.17 -24.43 6.34
CA ASP A 1 -16.47 -23.76 5.06
C ASP A 1 -15.15 -23.36 4.40
N GLY A 2 -14.96 -23.80 3.15
CA GLY A 2 -13.68 -23.64 2.46
C GLY A 2 -13.50 -22.25 1.85
N ILE A 3 -12.27 -21.91 1.49
CA ILE A 3 -11.94 -20.72 0.68
C ILE A 3 -12.55 -20.88 -0.71
N ARG A 4 -13.22 -19.83 -1.21
CA ARG A 4 -13.78 -19.77 -2.56
C ARG A 4 -13.00 -18.77 -3.38
N VAL A 5 -12.39 -19.24 -4.47
CA VAL A 5 -11.68 -18.38 -5.42
C VAL A 5 -12.72 -17.62 -6.28
N LYS A 6 -12.49 -16.34 -6.45
CA LYS A 6 -13.31 -15.50 -7.34
C LYS A 6 -13.04 -15.90 -8.80
N THR A 7 -14.11 -16.10 -9.55
CA THR A 7 -14.04 -16.50 -10.95
C THR A 7 -14.60 -15.41 -11.88
N ASP A 8 -14.16 -15.42 -13.12
CA ASP A 8 -14.71 -14.58 -14.17
C ASP A 8 -16.06 -15.12 -14.71
N SER A 9 -16.60 -14.51 -15.75
CA SER A 9 -17.86 -14.93 -16.38
C SER A 9 -17.82 -16.29 -17.07
N LYS A 10 -16.63 -16.88 -17.26
CA LYS A 10 -16.42 -18.22 -17.84
C LYS A 10 -16.19 -19.29 -16.77
N GLY A 11 -16.05 -18.88 -15.52
CA GLY A 11 -15.74 -19.75 -14.39
C GLY A 11 -14.25 -19.93 -14.15
N ASP A 12 -13.38 -19.20 -14.87
CA ASP A 12 -11.95 -19.26 -14.69
C ASP A 12 -11.52 -18.40 -13.48
N PRO A 13 -10.54 -18.84 -12.66
CA PRO A 13 -10.04 -18.05 -11.55
C PRO A 13 -9.53 -16.68 -11.98
N VAL A 14 -9.95 -15.62 -11.29
CA VAL A 14 -9.41 -14.27 -11.47
C VAL A 14 -8.11 -14.16 -10.68
N PHE A 15 -7.01 -13.92 -11.37
CA PHE A 15 -5.70 -13.79 -10.73
C PHE A 15 -4.86 -12.66 -11.33
N LEU A 16 -3.88 -12.23 -10.56
CA LEU A 16 -2.84 -11.29 -10.97
C LEU A 16 -1.47 -11.93 -10.78
N TYR A 17 -0.74 -12.09 -11.88
CA TYR A 17 0.66 -12.51 -11.83
C TYR A 17 1.56 -11.29 -11.62
N LYS A 18 2.43 -11.33 -10.63
CA LYS A 18 3.35 -10.24 -10.33
C LYS A 18 4.68 -10.78 -9.80
N ASP A 19 5.75 -10.50 -10.53
CA ASP A 19 7.12 -10.92 -10.20
C ASP A 19 7.21 -12.42 -9.96
N ARG A 20 7.34 -12.85 -8.70
CA ARG A 20 7.45 -14.25 -8.29
C ARG A 20 6.23 -14.77 -7.55
N SER A 21 5.11 -14.08 -7.66
CA SER A 21 3.89 -14.43 -6.95
C SER A 21 2.66 -14.37 -7.84
N VAL A 22 1.66 -15.16 -7.48
CA VAL A 22 0.33 -15.12 -8.06
C VAL A 22 -0.65 -14.72 -6.95
N CYS A 23 -1.51 -13.75 -7.23
CA CYS A 23 -2.52 -13.27 -6.31
C CYS A 23 -3.91 -13.67 -6.81
N PHE A 24 -4.69 -14.32 -5.98
CA PHE A 24 -6.09 -14.65 -6.22
C PHE A 24 -6.98 -13.84 -5.29
N TRP A 25 -8.14 -13.42 -5.78
CA TRP A 25 -9.19 -12.90 -4.92
C TRP A 25 -10.03 -14.06 -4.41
N VAL A 26 -10.19 -14.14 -3.10
CA VAL A 26 -10.90 -15.24 -2.45
C VAL A 26 -11.93 -14.71 -1.47
N ASP A 27 -12.95 -15.50 -1.21
CA ASP A 27 -13.91 -15.31 -0.13
C ASP A 27 -13.71 -16.43 0.90
N TRP A 28 -13.60 -16.05 2.16
CA TRP A 28 -13.50 -16.97 3.28
C TRP A 28 -14.41 -16.48 4.41
N ASN A 29 -15.38 -17.31 4.76
CA ASN A 29 -16.41 -17.00 5.77
C ASN A 29 -17.17 -15.68 5.52
N GLY A 30 -17.43 -15.34 4.25
CA GLY A 30 -18.11 -14.11 3.85
C GLY A 30 -17.26 -12.86 3.85
N ASN A 31 -15.96 -12.97 4.14
CA ASN A 31 -15.01 -11.87 4.06
C ASN A 31 -14.11 -12.04 2.83
N GLY A 32 -13.83 -10.92 2.17
CA GLY A 32 -12.93 -10.89 1.01
C GLY A 32 -11.46 -10.87 1.43
N TYR A 33 -10.64 -11.65 0.74
CA TYR A 33 -9.18 -11.67 0.92
C TYR A 33 -8.47 -11.71 -0.43
N VAL A 34 -7.20 -11.31 -0.41
CA VAL A 34 -6.21 -11.62 -1.45
C VAL A 34 -5.34 -12.75 -0.93
N LEU A 35 -5.37 -13.88 -1.62
CA LEU A 35 -4.46 -14.99 -1.42
C LEU A 35 -3.24 -14.79 -2.32
N LYS A 36 -2.08 -14.51 -1.75
CA LYS A 36 -0.83 -14.32 -2.45
C LYS A 36 0.04 -15.57 -2.31
N CYS A 37 0.31 -16.23 -3.42
CA CYS A 37 1.06 -17.47 -3.53
C CYS A 37 2.49 -17.17 -3.99
N PHE A 38 3.50 -17.56 -3.22
CA PHE A 38 4.90 -17.33 -3.55
C PHE A 38 5.47 -18.54 -4.30
N LEU A 39 5.67 -18.41 -5.61
CA LEU A 39 6.14 -19.53 -6.46
C LEU A 39 7.58 -19.94 -6.18
N HIS A 40 8.40 -19.02 -5.69
CA HIS A 40 9.80 -19.25 -5.31
C HIS A 40 10.13 -18.40 -4.09
N CYS A 41 10.11 -19.01 -2.92
CA CYS A 41 10.44 -18.36 -1.65
C CYS A 41 11.75 -18.98 -1.11
N GLN A 42 12.73 -18.13 -0.79
CA GLN A 42 13.94 -18.59 -0.10
C GLN A 42 13.66 -18.67 1.40
N GLU A 43 14.42 -19.48 2.14
CA GLU A 43 14.25 -19.61 3.59
C GLU A 43 14.37 -18.26 4.34
N SER A 44 15.23 -17.36 3.84
CA SER A 44 15.33 -15.98 4.38
C SER A 44 14.05 -15.19 4.18
N ASP A 45 13.35 -15.39 3.06
CA ASP A 45 12.10 -14.71 2.76
C ASP A 45 10.97 -15.26 3.64
N LYS A 46 10.90 -16.59 3.82
CA LYS A 46 9.95 -17.25 4.72
C LYS A 46 10.05 -16.73 6.14
N ALA A 47 11.27 -16.70 6.70
CA ALA A 47 11.52 -16.18 8.03
C ALA A 47 11.07 -14.70 8.17
N SER A 48 11.30 -13.89 7.13
CA SER A 48 10.90 -12.49 7.10
C SER A 48 9.38 -12.34 7.08
N LEU A 49 8.69 -13.11 6.22
CA LEU A 49 7.22 -13.08 6.10
C LEU A 49 6.54 -13.52 7.40
N GLN A 50 7.08 -14.56 8.06
CA GLN A 50 6.58 -15.03 9.35
C GLN A 50 6.74 -13.95 10.42
N GLN A 51 7.93 -13.34 10.53
CA GLN A 51 8.18 -12.26 11.50
C GLN A 51 7.25 -11.07 11.27
N ILE A 52 6.98 -10.71 10.01
CA ILE A 52 6.04 -9.63 9.67
C ILE A 52 4.62 -10.00 10.11
N ALA A 53 4.17 -11.23 9.88
CA ALA A 53 2.85 -11.68 10.29
C ALA A 53 2.69 -11.65 11.82
N GLU A 54 3.66 -12.19 12.57
CA GLU A 54 3.70 -12.16 14.03
C GLU A 54 3.70 -10.72 14.59
N TYR A 55 4.44 -9.81 13.93
CA TYR A 55 4.48 -8.41 14.32
C TYR A 55 3.14 -7.71 14.09
N LEU A 56 2.51 -7.94 12.93
CA LEU A 56 1.24 -7.31 12.56
C LEU A 56 0.07 -7.83 13.41
N GLU A 57 0.09 -9.09 13.85
CA GLU A 57 -0.92 -9.66 14.76
C GLU A 57 -1.02 -8.87 16.07
N GLY A 58 0.11 -8.29 16.53
CA GLY A 58 0.15 -7.46 17.74
C GLY A 58 -0.30 -6.00 17.53
N ILE A 59 -0.57 -5.58 16.27
CA ILE A 59 -0.88 -4.19 15.95
C ILE A 59 -2.38 -4.04 15.63
N ASN A 60 -3.08 -3.29 16.46
CA ASN A 60 -4.45 -2.89 16.16
C ASN A 60 -4.45 -1.47 15.56
N SER A 61 -4.62 -1.38 14.25
CA SER A 61 -4.62 -0.09 13.53
C SER A 61 -5.68 -0.05 12.45
N PRO A 62 -6.39 1.08 12.27
CA PRO A 62 -7.35 1.25 11.19
C PRO A 62 -6.67 1.36 9.80
N PHE A 63 -5.34 1.52 9.75
CA PHE A 63 -4.57 1.70 8.53
C PHE A 63 -3.98 0.41 7.99
N LEU A 64 -4.16 -0.71 8.68
CA LEU A 64 -3.70 -2.04 8.26
C LEU A 64 -4.89 -2.98 8.11
N ASP A 65 -4.75 -3.93 7.21
CA ASP A 65 -5.66 -5.07 7.08
C ASP A 65 -5.01 -6.33 7.67
N ASP A 66 -5.82 -7.36 7.87
CA ASP A 66 -5.35 -8.68 8.29
C ASP A 66 -4.23 -9.17 7.38
N TYR A 67 -3.22 -9.78 7.97
CA TYR A 67 -2.10 -10.37 7.27
C TYR A 67 -1.71 -11.68 7.95
N VAL A 68 -1.98 -12.79 7.28
CA VAL A 68 -1.72 -14.13 7.80
C VAL A 68 -0.76 -14.83 6.86
N TYR A 69 0.41 -15.23 7.37
CA TYR A 69 1.37 -16.04 6.65
C TYR A 69 1.16 -17.51 6.99
N LEU A 70 1.11 -18.36 5.97
CA LEU A 70 0.93 -19.79 6.07
C LEU A 70 2.07 -20.49 5.32
N ASN A 71 2.90 -21.21 6.06
CA ASN A 71 4.05 -21.93 5.52
C ASN A 71 3.61 -23.25 4.89
N ASP A 72 4.11 -23.53 3.69
CA ASP A 72 3.88 -24.80 2.96
C ASP A 72 2.39 -25.20 2.89
N GLU A 73 1.50 -24.23 2.71
CA GLU A 73 0.04 -24.47 2.80
C GLU A 73 -0.58 -24.92 1.48
N MET A 74 -0.04 -24.52 0.34
CA MET A 74 -0.65 -24.81 -0.96
C MET A 74 0.19 -25.79 -1.76
N LEU A 75 -0.41 -26.93 -2.13
CA LEU A 75 0.18 -27.90 -3.03
C LEU A 75 0.01 -27.44 -4.48
N VAL A 76 1.10 -27.34 -5.20
CA VAL A 76 1.13 -26.99 -6.62
C VAL A 76 1.78 -28.08 -7.46
N PHE A 77 1.45 -28.11 -8.74
CA PHE A 77 2.02 -29.02 -9.71
C PHE A 77 2.71 -28.22 -10.81
N ASP A 78 3.91 -28.64 -11.20
CA ASP A 78 4.59 -28.08 -12.37
C ASP A 78 4.15 -28.80 -13.67
N ASP A 79 4.57 -28.25 -14.80
CA ASP A 79 4.25 -28.79 -16.13
C ASP A 79 4.81 -30.22 -16.35
N SER A 80 5.78 -30.65 -15.54
CA SER A 80 6.38 -32.00 -15.56
C SER A 80 5.63 -32.98 -14.66
N GLY A 81 4.61 -32.54 -13.93
CA GLY A 81 3.81 -33.32 -13.01
C GLY A 81 4.43 -33.51 -11.61
N ASN A 82 5.54 -32.82 -11.30
CA ASN A 82 6.05 -32.80 -9.94
C ASN A 82 5.18 -31.93 -9.07
N SER A 83 5.04 -32.31 -7.80
CA SER A 83 4.28 -31.55 -6.82
C SER A 83 5.19 -31.04 -5.72
N TYR A 84 4.91 -29.82 -5.24
CA TYR A 84 5.59 -29.22 -4.10
C TYR A 84 4.64 -28.27 -3.38
N TYR A 85 4.93 -28.01 -2.12
CA TYR A 85 4.19 -27.04 -1.32
C TYR A 85 4.80 -25.66 -1.47
N ILE A 86 3.96 -24.64 -1.46
CA ILE A 86 4.36 -23.25 -1.49
C ILE A 86 3.74 -22.48 -0.31
N ASP A 87 4.44 -21.43 0.08
CA ASP A 87 3.97 -20.51 1.09
C ASP A 87 2.92 -19.57 0.52
N VAL A 88 1.98 -19.19 1.35
CA VAL A 88 0.94 -18.25 0.98
C VAL A 88 0.76 -17.18 2.07
N VAL A 89 0.30 -16.02 1.63
CA VAL A 89 -0.15 -14.95 2.51
C VAL A 89 -1.61 -14.66 2.20
N LEU A 90 -2.42 -14.57 3.24
CA LEU A 90 -3.80 -14.13 3.17
C LEU A 90 -3.87 -12.71 3.71
N MET A 91 -4.31 -11.76 2.88
CA MET A 91 -4.47 -10.35 3.23
C MET A 91 -5.93 -9.94 3.13
N GLY A 92 -6.42 -9.14 4.07
CA GLY A 92 -7.73 -8.54 3.99
C GLY A 92 -7.95 -7.77 2.68
N TYR A 93 -9.12 -7.88 2.10
CA TYR A 93 -9.50 -7.20 0.86
C TYR A 93 -10.91 -6.65 0.95
N SER A 94 -11.05 -5.36 0.62
CA SER A 94 -12.34 -4.72 0.42
C SER A 94 -12.52 -4.32 -1.04
N SER A 95 -13.61 -4.79 -1.67
CA SER A 95 -13.97 -4.40 -3.03
C SER A 95 -14.37 -2.92 -3.17
N GLU A 96 -14.60 -2.25 -2.05
CA GLU A 96 -14.98 -0.83 -2.00
C GLU A 96 -13.77 0.10 -1.99
N MET A 97 -12.58 -0.44 -1.80
CA MET A 97 -11.33 0.33 -1.81
C MET A 97 -10.60 0.16 -3.15
N VAL A 98 -9.99 1.24 -3.60
CA VAL A 98 -9.17 1.25 -4.82
C VAL A 98 -7.79 1.85 -4.52
N PRO A 99 -6.74 1.53 -5.32
CA PRO A 99 -5.45 2.19 -5.18
C PRO A 99 -5.56 3.72 -5.25
N MET A 100 -4.73 4.44 -4.51
CA MET A 100 -4.76 5.91 -4.43
C MET A 100 -4.65 6.56 -5.80
N ASP A 101 -3.85 6.04 -6.71
CA ASP A 101 -3.70 6.59 -8.06
C ASP A 101 -5.00 6.44 -8.89
N GLU A 102 -5.75 5.37 -8.70
CA GLU A 102 -7.06 5.20 -9.32
C GLU A 102 -8.11 6.12 -8.68
N PHE A 103 -8.10 6.26 -7.35
CA PHE A 103 -8.97 7.21 -6.64
C PHE A 103 -8.74 8.64 -7.13
N LEU A 104 -7.48 9.06 -7.26
CA LEU A 104 -7.10 10.39 -7.72
C LEU A 104 -7.48 10.62 -9.20
N ASP A 105 -7.37 9.61 -10.06
CA ASP A 105 -7.84 9.67 -11.44
C ASP A 105 -9.35 9.94 -11.49
N ARG A 106 -10.12 9.23 -10.66
CA ARG A 106 -11.57 9.43 -10.54
C ARG A 106 -11.92 10.83 -10.02
N ALA A 107 -11.18 11.31 -9.01
CA ALA A 107 -11.37 12.64 -8.44
C ALA A 107 -11.01 13.75 -9.46
N ALA A 108 -9.91 13.56 -10.21
CA ALA A 108 -9.49 14.50 -11.25
C ALA A 108 -10.53 14.63 -12.37
N LYS A 109 -11.09 13.51 -12.84
CA LYS A 109 -12.14 13.49 -13.88
C LYS A 109 -13.41 14.24 -13.45
N ARG A 110 -13.70 14.26 -12.15
CA ARG A 110 -14.89 14.91 -11.58
C ARG A 110 -14.63 16.31 -11.06
N GLY A 111 -13.37 16.75 -10.98
CA GLY A 111 -12.97 17.98 -10.29
C GLY A 111 -13.30 17.95 -8.79
N ASP A 112 -13.30 16.75 -8.17
CA ASP A 112 -13.77 16.54 -6.80
C ASP A 112 -12.67 16.87 -5.79
N ARG A 113 -12.59 18.15 -5.44
CA ARG A 113 -11.65 18.66 -4.42
C ARG A 113 -11.93 18.10 -3.02
N GLN A 114 -13.21 17.89 -2.69
CA GLN A 114 -13.57 17.37 -1.36
C GLN A 114 -13.10 15.92 -1.17
N ALA A 115 -13.16 15.11 -2.23
CA ALA A 115 -12.62 13.75 -2.15
C ALA A 115 -11.12 13.75 -1.89
N VAL A 116 -10.38 14.64 -2.56
CA VAL A 116 -8.93 14.77 -2.33
C VAL A 116 -8.62 15.33 -0.94
N ASP A 117 -9.43 16.23 -0.42
CA ASP A 117 -9.28 16.80 0.93
C ASP A 117 -9.46 15.72 2.01
N ARG A 118 -10.52 14.92 1.92
CA ARG A 118 -10.73 13.78 2.83
C ARG A 118 -9.58 12.77 2.77
N LEU A 119 -9.13 12.43 1.57
CA LEU A 119 -7.97 11.55 1.39
C LEU A 119 -6.72 12.13 2.04
N LEU A 120 -6.44 13.43 1.85
CA LEU A 120 -5.29 14.10 2.46
C LEU A 120 -5.34 14.03 4.00
N ASP A 121 -6.51 14.29 4.58
CA ASP A 121 -6.68 14.26 6.03
C ASP A 121 -6.41 12.88 6.61
N ASP A 122 -6.94 11.83 5.98
CA ASP A 122 -6.75 10.46 6.47
C ASP A 122 -5.34 9.95 6.19
N PHE A 123 -4.77 10.30 5.04
CA PHE A 123 -3.37 10.02 4.72
C PHE A 123 -2.40 10.66 5.73
N CYS A 124 -2.66 11.90 6.13
CA CYS A 124 -1.84 12.56 7.17
C CYS A 124 -2.00 11.86 8.53
N ARG A 125 -3.20 11.40 8.90
CA ARG A 125 -3.42 10.62 10.13
C ARG A 125 -2.62 9.30 10.11
N MET A 126 -2.65 8.60 8.99
CA MET A 126 -1.84 7.39 8.77
C MET A 126 -0.33 7.70 8.90
N ALA A 127 0.14 8.78 8.29
CA ALA A 127 1.54 9.19 8.35
C ALA A 127 2.00 9.46 9.79
N VAL A 128 1.20 10.19 10.56
CA VAL A 128 1.46 10.47 11.98
C VAL A 128 1.50 9.17 12.79
N TRP A 129 0.58 8.25 12.52
CA TRP A 129 0.56 6.95 13.17
C TRP A 129 1.84 6.14 12.88
N LEU A 130 2.26 6.03 11.61
CA LEU A 130 3.50 5.34 11.22
C LEU A 130 4.72 5.90 11.97
N ILE A 131 4.81 7.24 12.09
CA ILE A 131 5.92 7.91 12.78
C ILE A 131 5.88 7.63 14.28
N ASN A 132 4.72 7.77 14.93
CA ASN A 132 4.57 7.61 16.39
C ASN A 132 4.86 6.17 16.83
N ASP A 133 4.38 5.20 16.05
CA ASP A 133 4.55 3.77 16.36
C ASP A 133 5.84 3.20 15.77
N ARG A 134 6.65 4.05 15.11
CA ARG A 134 7.94 3.70 14.50
C ARG A 134 7.83 2.55 13.49
N ILE A 135 6.75 2.52 12.74
CA ILE A 135 6.50 1.49 11.74
C ILE A 135 7.17 1.88 10.43
N VAL A 136 7.97 0.98 9.89
CA VAL A 136 8.62 1.12 8.58
C VAL A 136 7.97 0.15 7.62
N HIS A 137 7.14 0.66 6.71
CA HIS A 137 6.45 -0.14 5.70
C HIS A 137 7.39 -0.59 4.57
N GLY A 138 8.38 0.24 4.23
CA GLY A 138 9.42 -0.07 3.24
C GLY A 138 8.97 -0.04 1.77
N ALA A 139 7.66 0.11 1.51
CA ALA A 139 7.09 0.10 0.15
C ALA A 139 5.92 1.09 -0.02
N ILE A 140 5.95 2.22 0.70
CA ILE A 140 4.89 3.24 0.57
C ILE A 140 4.93 3.83 -0.84
N ARG A 141 3.79 3.79 -1.52
CA ARG A 141 3.56 4.38 -2.85
C ARG A 141 2.06 4.41 -3.13
N ALA A 142 1.61 5.23 -4.08
CA ALA A 142 0.19 5.40 -4.38
C ALA A 142 -0.55 4.07 -4.68
N SER A 143 0.11 3.10 -5.33
CA SER A 143 -0.47 1.79 -5.61
C SER A 143 -0.51 0.84 -4.41
N ASN A 144 0.13 1.18 -3.29
CA ASN A 144 0.13 0.40 -2.05
C ASN A 144 -0.67 1.10 -0.93
N VAL A 145 -1.36 2.18 -1.26
CA VAL A 145 -2.33 2.85 -0.40
C VAL A 145 -3.70 2.66 -1.03
N LEU A 146 -4.55 1.89 -0.40
CA LEU A 146 -5.96 1.76 -0.79
C LEU A 146 -6.78 2.90 -0.20
N VAL A 147 -7.78 3.34 -0.95
CA VAL A 147 -8.64 4.45 -0.58
C VAL A 147 -10.10 4.06 -0.78
N ALA A 148 -10.92 4.21 0.25
CA ALA A 148 -12.36 4.06 0.18
C ALA A 148 -13.04 5.34 -0.38
N SER A 149 -14.31 5.24 -0.73
CA SER A 149 -15.08 6.35 -1.29
C SER A 149 -15.20 7.56 -0.35
N ASP A 150 -15.10 7.35 0.95
CA ASP A 150 -15.13 8.40 1.98
C ASP A 150 -13.75 9.05 2.22
N GLY A 151 -12.68 8.52 1.61
CA GLY A 151 -11.30 9.00 1.77
C GLY A 151 -10.47 8.21 2.78
N THR A 152 -11.07 7.24 3.48
CA THR A 152 -10.34 6.36 4.41
C THR A 152 -9.23 5.60 3.69
N VAL A 153 -8.04 5.52 4.31
CA VAL A 153 -6.86 4.89 3.72
C VAL A 153 -6.47 3.60 4.45
N ARG A 154 -5.91 2.65 3.69
CA ARG A 154 -5.25 1.45 4.21
C ARG A 154 -3.99 1.14 3.43
N LEU A 155 -3.00 0.59 4.12
CA LEU A 155 -1.76 0.12 3.51
C LEU A 155 -1.89 -1.35 3.11
N ILE A 156 -1.22 -1.73 2.04
CA ILE A 156 -1.11 -3.11 1.56
C ILE A 156 0.33 -3.42 1.12
N ASN A 157 0.64 -4.71 0.93
CA ASN A 157 1.97 -5.20 0.52
C ASN A 157 3.05 -4.99 1.59
N TYR A 158 2.91 -5.71 2.70
CA TYR A 158 3.78 -5.60 3.88
C TYR A 158 5.13 -6.32 3.76
N GLU A 159 5.41 -7.03 2.67
CA GLU A 159 6.61 -7.88 2.52
C GLU A 159 7.94 -7.11 2.58
N SER A 160 7.89 -5.80 2.42
CA SER A 160 9.04 -4.91 2.60
C SER A 160 9.12 -4.28 3.98
N MET A 161 8.16 -4.59 4.86
CA MET A 161 8.11 -4.04 6.21
C MET A 161 9.34 -4.45 6.98
N ARG A 162 9.84 -3.53 7.79
CA ARG A 162 10.97 -3.78 8.68
C ARG A 162 10.51 -3.72 10.11
N ILE A 163 10.75 -4.82 10.79
CA ILE A 163 10.46 -4.94 12.21
C ILE A 163 11.62 -4.31 12.98
N PRO A 164 11.36 -3.37 13.91
CA PRO A 164 12.39 -2.80 14.73
C PRO A 164 13.12 -3.92 15.50
N PRO A 165 14.46 -4.02 15.41
CA PRO A 165 15.19 -4.86 16.35
C PRO A 165 14.92 -4.33 17.76
N SER A 166 14.85 -5.21 18.73
CA SER A 166 14.75 -4.87 20.17
C SER A 166 16.01 -4.09 20.56
N GLY A 167 16.04 -2.79 20.30
CA GLY A 167 17.19 -1.90 20.51
C GLY A 167 17.53 -1.07 19.28
N SER A 168 17.34 0.23 19.35
CA SER A 168 17.71 1.32 18.42
C SER A 168 17.65 1.05 16.92
N MET A 169 16.62 1.58 16.27
CA MET A 169 16.59 1.71 14.81
C MET A 169 17.57 2.77 14.33
N HIS A 170 18.44 2.41 13.39
CA HIS A 170 19.32 3.37 12.73
C HIS A 170 18.56 4.12 11.63
N GLY A 171 18.72 5.45 11.58
CA GLY A 171 17.92 6.44 10.90
C GLY A 171 17.65 6.26 9.38
N SER A 172 18.50 5.54 8.63
CA SER A 172 18.47 5.62 7.15
C SER A 172 17.25 4.99 6.45
N VAL A 173 16.53 4.08 7.10
CA VAL A 173 15.38 3.37 6.49
C VAL A 173 14.05 4.05 6.83
N ILE A 174 13.94 4.58 8.04
CA ILE A 174 12.82 5.44 8.44
C ILE A 174 12.78 6.67 7.53
N ASP A 175 13.94 7.21 7.17
CA ASP A 175 14.05 8.37 6.31
C ASP A 175 13.43 8.16 4.91
N ASN A 176 13.53 6.96 4.33
CA ASN A 176 12.95 6.68 3.03
C ASN A 176 11.42 6.72 3.03
N ASP A 177 10.77 6.06 3.99
CA ASP A 177 9.31 6.11 4.10
C ASP A 177 8.84 7.54 4.41
N ASN A 178 9.50 8.25 5.29
CA ASN A 178 9.19 9.63 5.62
C ASN A 178 9.28 10.57 4.42
N ILE A 179 10.31 10.40 3.57
CA ILE A 179 10.46 11.17 2.33
C ILE A 179 9.30 10.88 1.37
N VAL A 180 8.94 9.61 1.20
CA VAL A 180 7.83 9.21 0.31
C VAL A 180 6.51 9.73 0.83
N VAL A 181 6.24 9.57 2.12
CA VAL A 181 5.03 10.09 2.78
C VAL A 181 4.93 11.61 2.62
N ALA A 182 6.02 12.34 2.86
CA ALA A 182 6.05 13.80 2.70
C ALA A 182 5.76 14.21 1.24
N ASN A 183 6.34 13.50 0.26
CA ASN A 183 6.10 13.78 -1.16
C ASN A 183 4.65 13.51 -1.55
N LEU A 184 4.07 12.40 -1.10
CA LEU A 184 2.66 12.08 -1.35
C LEU A 184 1.74 13.11 -0.70
N ALA A 185 2.00 13.49 0.55
CA ALA A 185 1.21 14.53 1.24
C ALA A 185 1.26 15.87 0.52
N LEU A 186 2.43 16.28 0.02
CA LEU A 186 2.58 17.49 -0.79
C LEU A 186 1.80 17.38 -2.11
N ALA A 187 1.89 16.24 -2.80
CA ALA A 187 1.12 15.99 -4.02
C ALA A 187 -0.38 16.10 -3.76
N LEU A 188 -0.89 15.47 -2.70
CA LEU A 188 -2.29 15.53 -2.32
C LEU A 188 -2.75 16.97 -2.02
N ARG A 189 -1.91 17.81 -1.40
CA ARG A 189 -2.21 19.23 -1.17
C ARG A 189 -2.37 20.00 -2.47
N VAL A 190 -1.47 19.79 -3.43
CA VAL A 190 -1.59 20.42 -4.75
C VAL A 190 -2.86 19.96 -5.46
N LEU A 191 -3.16 18.66 -5.40
CA LEU A 191 -4.33 18.06 -6.03
C LEU A 191 -5.64 18.46 -5.35
N ARG A 192 -5.64 18.74 -4.06
CA ARG A 192 -6.80 19.30 -3.35
C ARG A 192 -7.20 20.66 -3.93
N ASP A 193 -6.21 21.51 -4.22
CA ASP A 193 -6.47 22.83 -4.79
C ASP A 193 -6.85 22.75 -6.28
N ASP A 194 -6.24 21.83 -7.04
CA ASP A 194 -6.55 21.57 -8.43
C ASP A 194 -6.38 20.08 -8.81
N PRO A 195 -7.45 19.28 -8.74
CA PRO A 195 -7.40 17.85 -9.09
C PRO A 195 -6.94 17.57 -10.52
N SER A 196 -7.12 18.52 -11.46
CA SER A 196 -6.74 18.33 -12.87
C SER A 196 -5.23 18.16 -13.06
N LEU A 197 -4.43 18.66 -12.11
CA LEU A 197 -2.98 18.51 -12.10
C LEU A 197 -2.52 17.06 -11.91
N PHE A 198 -3.42 16.14 -11.57
CA PHE A 198 -3.10 14.72 -11.42
C PHE A 198 -2.37 14.15 -12.64
N TYR A 199 -2.82 14.47 -13.84
CA TYR A 199 -2.21 13.95 -15.06
C TYR A 199 -0.78 14.50 -15.29
N THR A 200 -0.54 15.74 -14.89
CA THR A 200 0.78 16.36 -14.93
C THR A 200 1.71 15.71 -13.89
N LEU A 201 1.22 15.50 -12.68
CA LEU A 201 1.97 14.90 -11.58
C LEU A 201 2.27 13.42 -11.83
N ARG A 202 1.30 12.65 -12.30
CA ARG A 202 1.44 11.23 -12.66
C ARG A 202 2.52 11.01 -13.71
N GLY A 203 2.54 11.85 -14.75
CA GLY A 203 3.54 11.78 -15.83
C GLY A 203 4.97 12.07 -15.38
N ASN A 204 5.15 12.79 -14.27
CA ASN A 204 6.45 13.26 -13.77
C ASN A 204 7.07 12.38 -12.67
N SER A 205 6.64 11.13 -12.51
CA SER A 205 7.18 10.17 -11.53
C SER A 205 7.10 10.63 -10.06
N MET A 206 6.30 11.63 -9.73
CA MET A 206 6.15 12.12 -8.35
C MET A 206 5.70 11.05 -7.36
N PHE A 207 4.90 10.10 -7.84
CA PHE A 207 4.48 8.95 -7.05
C PHE A 207 5.56 7.86 -6.96
N ARG A 208 6.74 8.07 -7.60
CA ARG A 208 7.81 7.05 -7.69
C ARG A 208 9.10 7.41 -6.98
N LEU A 209 9.30 8.65 -6.45
CA LEU A 209 10.53 9.07 -5.76
C LEU A 209 11.49 10.04 -6.43
N PRO A 210 12.47 10.41 -5.63
CA PRO A 210 12.57 11.40 -4.55
C PRO A 210 13.07 12.74 -5.05
N ILE A 211 12.82 13.10 -6.29
CA ILE A 211 13.29 14.36 -6.85
C ILE A 211 12.09 15.13 -7.35
N LEU A 212 11.60 16.02 -6.52
CA LEU A 212 10.84 17.17 -7.02
C LEU A 212 11.66 17.77 -8.16
N ARG A 213 11.24 17.55 -9.40
CA ARG A 213 11.88 18.28 -10.51
C ARG A 213 11.80 19.76 -10.19
N SER A 214 12.87 20.48 -10.42
CA SER A 214 12.97 21.92 -10.14
C SER A 214 11.78 22.72 -10.70
N SER A 215 11.15 22.24 -11.78
CA SER A 215 9.94 22.82 -12.38
C SER A 215 8.67 22.71 -11.54
N LEU A 216 8.60 21.76 -10.59
CA LEU A 216 7.44 21.56 -9.73
C LEU A 216 7.60 22.21 -8.36
N LEU A 217 8.82 22.55 -7.96
CA LEU A 217 9.10 23.25 -6.69
C LEU A 217 8.23 24.49 -6.45
N PRO A 218 8.01 25.37 -7.44
CA PRO A 218 7.16 26.56 -7.25
C PRO A 218 5.70 26.20 -6.93
N MET A 219 5.17 25.12 -7.54
CA MET A 219 3.80 24.65 -7.28
C MET A 219 3.66 24.14 -5.85
N PHE A 220 4.63 23.38 -5.37
CA PHE A 220 4.66 22.88 -4.00
C PHE A 220 4.84 24.00 -2.98
N ALA A 221 5.75 24.93 -3.24
CA ALA A 221 5.96 26.09 -2.38
C ALA A 221 4.66 26.92 -2.24
N HIS A 222 3.95 27.11 -3.35
CA HIS A 222 2.68 27.84 -3.35
C HIS A 222 1.57 27.08 -2.60
N ALA A 223 1.45 25.77 -2.79
CA ALA A 223 0.48 24.93 -2.09
C ALA A 223 0.78 24.89 -0.59
N ALA A 224 2.06 24.76 -0.20
CA ALA A 224 2.49 24.79 1.19
C ALA A 224 2.19 26.13 1.88
N GLN A 225 2.40 27.25 1.18
CA GLN A 225 2.06 28.59 1.70
C GLN A 225 0.56 28.78 1.89
N LYS A 226 -0.26 28.34 0.93
CA LYS A 226 -1.72 28.46 1.00
C LYS A 226 -2.34 27.62 2.12
N SER A 227 -1.79 26.46 2.40
CA SER A 227 -2.36 25.51 3.36
C SER A 227 -1.96 25.78 4.80
N GLY A 228 -1.18 26.85 5.08
CA GLY A 228 -0.70 27.15 6.43
C GLY A 228 0.18 26.04 7.02
N CYS A 229 0.74 25.19 6.17
CA CYS A 229 1.52 24.04 6.61
C CYS A 229 2.87 24.45 7.15
N VAL A 230 3.15 23.93 8.32
CA VAL A 230 4.48 23.91 8.91
C VAL A 230 5.46 23.27 7.90
N PRO A 231 6.62 23.88 7.64
CA PRO A 231 7.64 23.31 6.79
C PRO A 231 8.01 21.89 7.23
N MET A 232 8.42 21.05 6.30
CA MET A 232 8.83 19.66 6.51
C MET A 232 9.88 19.42 7.62
N GLN A 233 10.36 20.43 8.30
CA GLN A 233 11.20 20.34 9.49
C GLN A 233 10.46 19.81 10.74
N ALA A 234 9.14 19.60 10.64
CA ALA A 234 8.30 19.08 11.71
C ALA A 234 7.75 17.66 11.41
N LEU A 235 8.15 17.05 10.30
CA LEU A 235 8.02 15.62 10.01
C LEU A 235 9.44 15.00 10.13
#